data_a712710751189e229ba09080db2ccc83
#
_entry.id   a712710751189e229ba09080db2ccc83
#
_cell.length_a   1.000
_cell.length_b   1.000
_cell.length_c   1.000
_cell.angle_alpha   90.00
_cell.angle_beta   90.00
_cell.angle_gamma   90.00
#
_symmetry.space_group_name_H-M   'P 1'
#
loop_
_entity.id
_entity.type
_entity.pdbx_description
1 polymer ?
#
loop_
_entity_poly.entity_id
_entity_poly.type
_entity_poly.pdbx_seq_one_letter_code
_entity_poly.pdbx_strand_id
1 'polypeptide(L)'
;MLFDTRYFWAIFSSKDEETTSKLKTLLDRSKSAYVSSITIYEVFKLTLASEDKTTAKLRVNTIANEYEVIEVDSEIAEEGASISHRLRIPMADSLIMATAKQLHISCVTDDPHFTEVKRIWI
;
A
#
# COMPACT_ATOMS: atom_id res chain seq x y z
N MET A 1 7.28 2.39 8.03
CA MET A 1 6.52 1.29 7.45
C MET A 1 5.94 1.69 6.10
N LEU A 2 5.87 0.78 5.17
CA LEU A 2 5.22 0.96 3.87
C LEU A 2 3.80 0.40 3.94
N PHE A 3 2.81 1.23 3.65
CA PHE A 3 1.41 0.85 3.77
C PHE A 3 0.90 0.37 2.41
N ASP A 4 0.42 -0.88 2.37
CA ASP A 4 -0.10 -1.52 1.16
C ASP A 4 -1.52 -1.04 0.83
N THR A 5 -1.92 -1.24 -0.41
CA THR A 5 -3.26 -0.92 -0.90
C THR A 5 -4.37 -1.53 -0.05
N ARG A 6 -4.17 -2.76 0.46
CA ARG A 6 -5.15 -3.44 1.31
C ARG A 6 -5.45 -2.67 2.61
N TYR A 7 -4.45 -2.00 3.17
CA TYR A 7 -4.66 -1.13 4.33
C TYR A 7 -5.63 0.01 4.01
N PHE A 8 -5.37 0.72 2.92
CA PHE A 8 -6.21 1.84 2.52
C PHE A 8 -7.61 1.40 2.14
N TRP A 9 -7.71 0.28 1.45
CA TRP A 9 -9.01 -0.25 1.08
C TRP A 9 -9.83 -0.64 2.30
N ALA A 10 -9.20 -1.24 3.30
CA ALA A 10 -9.85 -1.56 4.57
C ALA A 10 -10.32 -0.28 5.28
N ILE A 11 -9.50 0.76 5.32
CA ILE A 11 -9.86 2.05 5.93
C ILE A 11 -11.06 2.68 5.21
N PHE A 12 -11.04 2.71 3.88
CA PHE A 12 -12.06 3.41 3.10
C PHE A 12 -13.36 2.62 2.94
N SER A 13 -13.32 1.31 2.98
CA SER A 13 -14.48 0.45 2.70
C SER A 13 -15.08 -0.24 3.92
N SER A 14 -14.37 -0.32 5.03
CA SER A 14 -14.87 -0.98 6.23
C SER A 14 -15.98 -0.16 6.89
N LYS A 15 -17.03 -0.86 7.31
CA LYS A 15 -18.12 -0.30 8.13
C LYS A 15 -17.92 -0.59 9.62
N ASP A 16 -16.88 -1.36 9.96
CA ASP A 16 -16.58 -1.71 11.34
C ASP A 16 -15.61 -0.69 11.93
N GLU A 17 -16.13 0.14 12.83
CA GLU A 17 -15.35 1.20 13.50
C GLU A 17 -14.21 0.63 14.33
N GLU A 18 -14.38 -0.54 14.93
CA GLU A 18 -13.32 -1.18 15.71
C GLU A 18 -12.13 -1.55 14.84
N THR A 19 -12.37 -2.18 13.69
CA THR A 19 -11.34 -2.53 12.73
C THR A 19 -10.64 -1.29 12.21
N THR A 20 -11.39 -0.26 11.80
CA THR A 20 -10.84 1.00 11.31
C THR A 20 -9.98 1.68 12.37
N SER A 21 -10.44 1.70 13.62
CA SER A 21 -9.69 2.30 14.73
C SER A 21 -8.37 1.57 14.98
N LYS A 22 -8.39 0.23 14.99
CA LYS A 22 -7.17 -0.57 15.14
C LYS A 22 -6.18 -0.34 14.00
N LEU A 23 -6.66 -0.25 12.76
CA LEU A 23 -5.80 0.02 11.60
C LEU A 23 -5.15 1.41 11.70
N LYS A 24 -5.92 2.41 12.12
CA LYS A 24 -5.39 3.77 12.28
C LYS A 24 -4.29 3.86 13.35
N THR A 25 -4.32 3.01 14.37
CA THR A 25 -3.26 2.99 15.38
C THR A 25 -1.91 2.58 14.78
N LEU A 26 -1.91 1.82 13.70
CA LEU A 26 -0.65 1.46 13.00
C LEU A 26 0.03 2.70 12.42
N LEU A 27 -0.76 3.62 11.85
CA LEU A 27 -0.22 4.89 11.36
C LEU A 27 0.32 5.73 12.51
N ASP A 28 -0.41 5.83 13.62
CA ASP A 28 -0.01 6.62 14.80
C ASP A 28 1.29 6.12 15.42
N ARG A 29 1.55 4.81 15.35
CA ARG A 29 2.78 4.20 15.86
C ARG A 29 3.96 4.33 14.91
N SER A 30 3.70 4.65 13.66
CA SER A 30 4.75 4.71 12.64
C SER A 30 5.56 6.00 12.80
N LYS A 31 6.88 5.87 12.91
CA LYS A 31 7.78 7.03 12.89
C LYS A 31 7.87 7.66 11.52
N SER A 32 7.74 6.84 10.47
CA SER A 32 7.75 7.24 9.08
C SER A 32 6.73 6.38 8.33
N ALA A 33 5.83 7.01 7.62
CA ALA A 33 4.77 6.37 6.88
C ALA A 33 4.97 6.60 5.38
N TYR A 34 5.17 5.51 4.66
CA TYR A 34 5.44 5.51 3.21
C TYR A 34 4.34 4.80 2.45
N VAL A 35 4.15 5.21 1.22
CA VAL A 35 3.22 4.58 0.29
C VAL A 35 3.85 4.54 -1.10
N SER A 36 3.64 3.46 -1.83
CA SER A 36 4.09 3.36 -3.23
C SER A 36 3.16 4.15 -4.15
N SER A 37 3.71 4.76 -5.20
CA SER A 37 2.90 5.37 -6.25
C SER A 37 1.96 4.37 -6.93
N ILE A 38 2.28 3.07 -6.92
CA ILE A 38 1.37 2.05 -7.44
C ILE A 38 0.12 1.92 -6.57
N THR A 39 0.23 2.17 -5.27
CA THR A 39 -0.94 2.18 -4.37
C THR A 39 -1.85 3.37 -4.70
N ILE A 40 -1.29 4.52 -5.05
CA ILE A 40 -2.09 5.67 -5.53
C ILE A 40 -2.91 5.25 -6.75
N TYR A 41 -2.28 4.59 -7.72
CA TYR A 41 -2.97 4.06 -8.90
C TYR A 41 -4.11 3.11 -8.50
N GLU A 42 -3.83 2.14 -7.64
CA GLU A 42 -4.81 1.13 -7.27
C GLU A 42 -6.00 1.72 -6.49
N VAL A 43 -5.74 2.59 -5.52
CA VAL A 43 -6.81 3.24 -4.74
C VAL A 43 -7.68 4.10 -5.65
N PHE A 44 -7.06 4.86 -6.56
CA PHE A 44 -7.80 5.68 -7.52
C PHE A 44 -8.70 4.83 -8.41
N LYS A 45 -8.13 3.78 -9.01
CA LYS A 45 -8.85 2.87 -9.90
C LYS A 45 -10.00 2.15 -9.21
N LEU A 46 -9.77 1.61 -8.02
CA LEU A 46 -10.80 0.92 -7.24
C LEU A 46 -11.92 1.87 -6.83
N THR A 47 -11.58 3.11 -6.48
CA THR A 47 -12.59 4.10 -6.09
C THR A 47 -13.42 4.55 -7.29
N LEU A 48 -12.81 4.69 -8.47
CA LEU A 48 -13.57 4.97 -9.70
C LEU A 48 -14.61 3.87 -9.97
N ALA A 49 -14.26 2.61 -9.70
CA ALA A 49 -15.16 1.49 -9.93
C ALA A 49 -16.31 1.41 -8.91
N SER A 50 -16.08 1.81 -7.67
CA SER A 50 -17.05 1.66 -6.57
C SER A 50 -17.79 2.96 -6.21
N GLU A 51 -17.22 4.11 -6.55
CA GLU A 51 -17.77 5.42 -6.20
C GLU A 51 -17.74 6.35 -7.43
N ASP A 52 -16.95 7.43 -7.34
CA ASP A 52 -16.83 8.43 -8.40
C ASP A 52 -15.43 9.06 -8.42
N LYS A 53 -15.19 9.91 -9.42
CA LYS A 53 -13.90 10.58 -9.60
C LYS A 53 -13.59 11.56 -8.48
N THR A 54 -14.59 12.28 -7.98
CA THR A 54 -14.41 13.24 -6.89
C THR A 54 -13.93 12.53 -5.62
N THR A 55 -14.57 11.42 -5.28
CA THR A 55 -14.19 10.59 -4.13
C THR A 55 -12.80 9.99 -4.32
N ALA A 56 -12.49 9.50 -5.54
CA ALA A 56 -11.18 8.96 -5.86
C ALA A 56 -10.07 10.02 -5.65
N LYS A 57 -10.30 11.23 -6.13
CA LYS A 57 -9.34 12.34 -5.99
C LYS A 57 -9.16 12.73 -4.52
N LEU A 58 -10.24 12.77 -3.76
CA LEU A 58 -10.20 13.07 -2.34
C LEU A 58 -9.37 12.03 -1.58
N ARG A 59 -9.58 10.74 -1.85
CA ARG A 59 -8.85 9.66 -1.19
C ARG A 59 -7.35 9.70 -1.48
N VAL A 60 -6.95 9.86 -2.74
CA VAL A 60 -5.52 9.92 -3.07
C VAL A 60 -4.86 11.19 -2.56
N ASN A 61 -5.57 12.31 -2.50
CA ASN A 61 -5.04 13.55 -1.90
C ASN A 61 -4.81 13.37 -0.39
N THR A 62 -5.72 12.69 0.30
CA THR A 62 -5.57 12.38 1.73
C THR A 62 -4.33 11.51 1.95
N ILE A 63 -4.13 10.50 1.13
CA ILE A 63 -2.94 9.63 1.21
C ILE A 63 -1.67 10.46 0.98
N ALA A 64 -1.63 11.26 -0.07
CA ALA A 64 -0.45 12.06 -0.41
C ALA A 64 -0.10 13.10 0.67
N ASN A 65 -1.08 13.58 1.43
CA ASN A 65 -0.86 14.51 2.53
C ASN A 65 -0.32 13.86 3.80
N GLU A 66 -0.68 12.61 4.05
CA GLU A 66 -0.33 11.91 5.30
C GLU A 66 0.88 10.98 5.17
N TYR A 67 1.22 10.58 3.95
CA TYR A 67 2.26 9.60 3.66
C TYR A 67 3.29 10.17 2.70
N GLU A 68 4.54 9.73 2.83
CA GLU A 68 5.54 10.01 1.81
C GLU A 68 5.36 9.04 0.65
N VAL A 69 5.09 9.56 -0.54
CA VAL A 69 4.91 8.76 -1.75
C VAL A 69 6.27 8.40 -2.34
N ILE A 70 6.53 7.10 -2.48
CA ILE A 70 7.75 6.59 -3.11
C ILE A 70 7.40 6.21 -4.55
N GLU A 71 8.03 6.90 -5.49
CA GLU A 71 7.82 6.64 -6.91
C GLU A 71 8.43 5.32 -7.35
N VAL A 72 7.74 4.60 -8.22
CA VAL A 72 8.27 3.38 -8.83
C VAL A 72 9.26 3.80 -9.91
N ASP A 73 10.54 3.78 -9.57
CA ASP A 73 11.63 4.07 -10.50
C ASP A 73 12.10 2.80 -11.21
N SER A 74 13.12 2.95 -12.08
CA SER A 74 13.65 1.82 -12.86
C SER A 74 14.22 0.71 -11.99
N GLU A 75 14.88 1.06 -10.89
CA GLU A 75 15.46 0.09 -9.97
C GLU A 75 14.40 -0.74 -9.26
N ILE A 76 13.34 -0.07 -8.76
CA ILE A 76 12.19 -0.74 -8.17
C ILE A 76 11.48 -1.60 -9.22
N ALA A 77 11.36 -1.13 -10.45
CA ALA A 77 10.72 -1.88 -11.53
C ALA A 77 11.47 -3.18 -11.83
N GLU A 78 12.81 -3.14 -11.91
CA GLU A 78 13.62 -4.35 -12.13
C GLU A 78 13.49 -5.34 -10.98
N GLU A 79 13.61 -4.89 -9.74
CA GLU A 79 13.45 -5.75 -8.56
C GLU A 79 12.04 -6.32 -8.50
N GLY A 80 11.03 -5.52 -8.76
CA GLY A 80 9.63 -5.98 -8.82
C GLY A 80 9.44 -7.05 -9.87
N ALA A 81 10.01 -6.89 -11.06
CA ALA A 81 9.94 -7.90 -12.12
C ALA A 81 10.61 -9.21 -11.67
N SER A 82 11.76 -9.14 -11.02
CA SER A 82 12.46 -10.30 -10.47
C SER A 82 11.61 -11.04 -9.43
N ILE A 83 11.00 -10.31 -8.50
CA ILE A 83 10.11 -10.87 -7.48
C ILE A 83 8.88 -11.52 -8.11
N SER A 84 8.23 -10.82 -9.04
CA SER A 84 7.05 -11.34 -9.74
C SER A 84 7.35 -12.64 -10.48
N HIS A 85 8.48 -12.70 -11.16
CA HIS A 85 8.92 -13.89 -11.89
C HIS A 85 9.21 -15.06 -10.94
N ARG A 86 9.95 -14.80 -9.85
CA ARG A 86 10.37 -15.81 -8.90
C ARG A 86 9.21 -16.36 -8.07
N LEU A 87 8.35 -15.48 -7.57
CA LEU A 87 7.26 -15.85 -6.65
C LEU A 87 5.91 -16.04 -7.36
N ARG A 88 5.81 -15.69 -8.64
CA ARG A 88 4.58 -15.77 -9.45
C ARG A 88 3.42 -15.03 -8.81
N ILE A 89 3.69 -13.78 -8.41
CA ILE A 89 2.70 -12.89 -7.80
C ILE A 89 2.36 -11.72 -8.74
N PRO A 90 1.23 -11.03 -8.53
CA PRO A 90 0.84 -9.90 -9.37
C PRO A 90 1.86 -8.77 -9.38
N MET A 91 1.87 -8.00 -10.48
CA MET A 91 2.78 -6.87 -10.68
C MET A 91 2.70 -5.86 -9.53
N ALA A 92 1.50 -5.46 -9.13
CA ALA A 92 1.33 -4.44 -8.09
C ALA A 92 1.96 -4.88 -6.76
N ASP A 93 1.68 -6.12 -6.31
CA ASP A 93 2.24 -6.66 -5.07
C ASP A 93 3.76 -6.74 -5.14
N SER A 94 4.30 -7.15 -6.29
CA SER A 94 5.75 -7.26 -6.47
C SER A 94 6.44 -5.90 -6.42
N LEU A 95 5.83 -4.86 -6.99
CA LEU A 95 6.38 -3.50 -6.96
C LEU A 95 6.34 -2.89 -5.56
N ILE A 96 5.28 -3.14 -4.81
CA ILE A 96 5.16 -2.67 -3.43
C ILE A 96 6.19 -3.39 -2.55
N MET A 97 6.32 -4.71 -2.71
CA MET A 97 7.32 -5.49 -1.96
C MET A 97 8.75 -5.05 -2.30
N ALA A 98 9.05 -4.80 -3.58
CA ALA A 98 10.35 -4.29 -4.01
C ALA A 98 10.68 -2.95 -3.36
N THR A 99 9.67 -2.07 -3.23
CA THR A 99 9.83 -0.77 -2.58
C THR A 99 10.19 -0.94 -1.09
N ALA A 100 9.47 -1.80 -0.39
CA ALA A 100 9.75 -2.09 1.02
C ALA A 100 11.15 -2.69 1.22
N LYS A 101 11.57 -3.59 0.33
CA LYS A 101 12.91 -4.18 0.37
C LYS A 101 13.99 -3.13 0.14
N GLN A 102 13.80 -2.23 -0.83
CA GLN A 102 14.75 -1.15 -1.10
C GLN A 102 14.90 -0.22 0.09
N LEU A 103 13.82 0.09 0.79
CA LEU A 103 13.83 0.96 1.96
C LEU A 103 14.20 0.23 3.26
N HIS A 104 14.32 -1.09 3.22
CA HIS A 104 14.59 -1.94 4.39
C HIS A 104 13.55 -1.75 5.50
N ILE A 105 12.28 -1.72 5.13
CA ILE A 105 11.17 -1.50 6.07
C ILE A 105 10.10 -2.58 5.94
N SER A 106 9.25 -2.66 6.97
CA SER A 106 8.11 -3.57 7.01
C SER A 106 6.95 -3.04 6.16
N CYS A 107 6.10 -3.96 5.69
CA CYS A 107 4.84 -3.63 5.01
C CYS A 107 3.66 -3.79 5.95
N VAL A 108 2.75 -2.83 5.93
CA VAL A 108 1.46 -2.94 6.59
C VAL A 108 0.47 -3.55 5.60
N THR A 109 0.25 -4.85 5.75
CA THR A 109 -0.60 -5.65 4.85
C THR A 109 -0.99 -6.97 5.50
N ASP A 110 -2.15 -7.49 5.14
CA ASP A 110 -2.59 -8.85 5.48
C ASP A 110 -2.43 -9.81 4.29
N ASP A 111 -1.85 -9.36 3.19
CA ASP A 111 -1.72 -10.15 1.97
C ASP A 111 -0.63 -11.21 2.13
N PRO A 112 -0.96 -12.52 1.98
CA PRO A 112 0.02 -13.60 2.08
C PRO A 112 1.08 -13.60 0.97
N HIS A 113 0.90 -12.84 -0.11
CA HIS A 113 1.91 -12.71 -1.18
C HIS A 113 3.19 -12.01 -0.70
N PHE A 114 3.12 -11.22 0.37
CA PHE A 114 4.26 -10.42 0.88
C PHE A 114 5.19 -11.27 1.74
N THR A 115 5.84 -12.28 1.14
CA THR A 115 6.64 -13.29 1.86
C THR A 115 8.09 -12.87 2.10
N GLU A 116 8.63 -11.93 1.35
CA GLU A 116 10.05 -11.51 1.46
C GLU A 116 10.24 -10.25 2.31
N VAL A 117 9.20 -9.78 2.95
CA VAL A 117 9.23 -8.64 3.85
C VAL A 117 8.46 -8.96 5.12
N LYS A 118 8.78 -8.26 6.21
CA LYS A 118 8.01 -8.40 7.43
C LYS A 118 6.64 -7.76 7.23
N ARG A 119 5.58 -8.52 7.52
CA ARG A 119 4.21 -8.03 7.47
C ARG A 119 3.74 -7.60 8.85
N ILE A 120 3.02 -6.50 8.90
CA ILE A 120 2.39 -5.99 10.11
C ILE A 120 0.89 -5.84 9.81
N TRP A 121 0.05 -6.32 10.72
CA TRP A 121 -1.39 -6.16 10.65
C TRP A 121 -1.98 -6.14 12.06
N ILE A 122 -3.28 -6.03 12.15
CA ILE A 122 -4.00 -5.98 13.44
C ILE A 122 -4.32 -7.37 13.99
#